data_764e894bf6bbb1282eec33ef16eb143c
#
_entry.id   764e894bf6bbb1282eec33ef16eb143c
#
_cell.length_a   1.000
_cell.length_b   1.000
_cell.length_c   1.000
_cell.angle_alpha   90.00
_cell.angle_beta   90.00
_cell.angle_gamma   90.00
#
_symmetry.space_group_name_H-M   'P 1'
#
loop_
_entity.id
_entity.type
_entity.pdbx_description
1 polymer ?
#
loop_
_entity_poly.entity_id
_entity_poly.type
_entity_poly.pdbx_seq_one_letter_code
_entity_poly.pdbx_strand_id
1 'polypeptide(L)'
;MGYRAIALSQVDGSGAESIGREVAQQLGFGYLNEAIVAQVAKDHGVDQAVVAGAERRKSFFTRVAELAARGAVDVVPDPSLYVVDQTDTLLSLIRDAVRDAADRGSVVLVAHAACYACADRPDVLRVGVTAPLPARASRVASAVGTTDKEAAKLLRRSDAGRASYLKRVYGVGGESPTDYDVVINTERLAPDAAAGLILGLVRARPATPPPAAASPRTPGG
;
A
#
# COMPACT_ATOMS: atom_id res chain seq x y z
N MET A 1 -19.36 -13.17 -11.15
CA MET A 1 -18.11 -12.68 -11.78
C MET A 1 -17.00 -12.84 -10.75
N GLY A 2 -15.80 -13.28 -11.12
CA GLY A 2 -14.65 -13.35 -10.19
C GLY A 2 -14.00 -11.98 -9.99
N TYR A 3 -13.06 -11.88 -9.04
CA TYR A 3 -12.26 -10.68 -8.87
C TYR A 3 -11.40 -10.43 -10.11
N ARG A 4 -11.40 -9.18 -10.58
CA ARG A 4 -10.60 -8.75 -11.74
C ARG A 4 -9.23 -8.21 -11.32
N ALA A 5 -9.14 -7.69 -10.10
CA ALA A 5 -7.90 -7.20 -9.52
C ALA A 5 -7.84 -7.50 -8.02
N ILE A 6 -6.65 -7.42 -7.45
CA ILE A 6 -6.41 -7.58 -6.02
C ILE A 6 -5.63 -6.37 -5.56
N ALA A 7 -6.16 -5.64 -4.60
CA ALA A 7 -5.50 -4.49 -3.97
C ALA A 7 -5.01 -4.89 -2.57
N LEU A 8 -3.69 -4.81 -2.34
CA LEU A 8 -3.07 -5.00 -1.04
C LEU A 8 -2.65 -3.64 -0.48
N SER A 9 -3.31 -3.20 0.58
CA SER A 9 -2.84 -2.09 1.39
C SER A 9 -1.90 -2.61 2.47
N GLN A 10 -0.78 -1.93 2.66
CA GLN A 10 0.28 -2.40 3.55
C GLN A 10 0.76 -1.34 4.52
N VAL A 11 1.29 -1.81 5.65
CA VAL A 11 2.25 -1.07 6.48
C VAL A 11 3.66 -1.61 6.18
N ASP A 12 4.66 -0.73 6.20
CA ASP A 12 6.03 -1.14 5.89
C ASP A 12 6.53 -2.25 6.82
N GLY A 13 7.26 -3.21 6.25
CA GLY A 13 7.75 -4.40 6.96
C GLY A 13 6.70 -5.48 7.21
N SER A 14 5.47 -5.33 6.71
CA SER A 14 4.44 -6.37 6.80
C SER A 14 4.66 -7.56 5.87
N GLY A 15 5.52 -7.43 4.85
CA GLY A 15 5.78 -8.49 3.87
C GLY A 15 4.77 -8.54 2.72
N ALA A 16 3.92 -7.54 2.56
CA ALA A 16 2.89 -7.53 1.52
C ALA A 16 3.46 -7.60 0.09
N GLU A 17 4.66 -7.08 -0.15
CA GLU A 17 5.28 -7.15 -1.47
C GLU A 17 5.60 -8.59 -1.89
N SER A 18 6.15 -9.42 -1.00
CA SER A 18 6.42 -10.83 -1.29
C SER A 18 5.12 -11.62 -1.48
N ILE A 19 4.13 -11.37 -0.64
CA ILE A 19 2.78 -11.96 -0.75
C ILE A 19 2.15 -11.59 -2.09
N GLY A 20 2.17 -10.31 -2.46
CA GLY A 20 1.58 -9.83 -3.71
C GLY A 20 2.25 -10.40 -4.96
N ARG A 21 3.58 -10.55 -4.95
CA ARG A 21 4.32 -11.19 -6.07
C ARG A 21 3.94 -12.65 -6.22
N GLU A 22 3.88 -13.39 -5.11
CA GLU A 22 3.47 -14.79 -5.10
C GLU A 22 2.05 -14.98 -5.63
N VAL A 23 1.10 -14.15 -5.17
CA VAL A 23 -0.28 -14.17 -5.65
C VAL A 23 -0.36 -13.85 -7.13
N ALA A 24 0.37 -12.83 -7.61
CA ALA A 24 0.41 -12.45 -9.01
C ALA A 24 0.95 -13.58 -9.88
N GLN A 25 2.05 -14.20 -9.45
CA GLN A 25 2.66 -15.32 -10.16
C GLN A 25 1.70 -16.51 -10.29
N GLN A 26 1.03 -16.90 -9.20
CA GLN A 26 0.13 -18.05 -9.20
C GLN A 26 -1.18 -17.82 -9.98
N LEU A 27 -1.61 -16.56 -10.12
CA LEU A 27 -2.78 -16.21 -10.93
C LEU A 27 -2.45 -15.87 -12.37
N GLY A 28 -1.19 -15.71 -12.73
CA GLY A 28 -0.79 -15.16 -14.03
C GLY A 28 -1.19 -13.68 -14.18
N PHE A 29 -1.30 -12.96 -13.07
CA PHE A 29 -1.64 -11.54 -13.04
C PHE A 29 -0.38 -10.66 -13.14
N GLY A 30 -0.54 -9.44 -13.64
CA GLY A 30 0.48 -8.41 -13.52
C GLY A 30 0.72 -8.04 -12.06
N TYR A 31 1.93 -7.60 -11.73
CA TYR A 31 2.29 -7.09 -10.41
C TYR A 31 2.68 -5.62 -10.50
N LEU A 32 2.03 -4.78 -9.73
CA LEU A 32 2.35 -3.35 -9.61
C LEU A 32 2.54 -2.98 -8.14
N ASN A 33 3.71 -2.46 -7.81
CA ASN A 33 3.94 -1.85 -6.51
C ASN A 33 3.96 -0.31 -6.62
N GLU A 34 4.05 0.36 -5.49
CA GLU A 34 4.02 1.82 -5.41
C GLU A 34 5.11 2.50 -6.25
N ALA A 35 6.29 1.90 -6.38
CA ALA A 35 7.37 2.43 -7.22
C ALA A 35 7.03 2.36 -8.72
N ILE A 36 6.41 1.26 -9.15
CA ILE A 36 5.96 1.10 -10.55
C ILE A 36 4.81 2.07 -10.85
N VAL A 37 3.86 2.24 -9.92
CA VAL A 37 2.75 3.19 -10.07
C VAL A 37 3.29 4.63 -10.18
N ALA A 38 4.28 4.99 -9.37
CA ALA A 38 4.93 6.29 -9.46
C ALA A 38 5.66 6.49 -10.82
N GLN A 39 6.28 5.43 -11.36
CA GLN A 39 6.90 5.49 -12.69
C GLN A 39 5.87 5.65 -13.81
N VAL A 40 4.75 4.92 -13.75
CA VAL A 40 3.66 5.05 -14.73
C VAL A 40 3.05 6.46 -14.69
N ALA A 41 2.85 7.03 -13.50
CA ALA A 41 2.39 8.42 -13.37
C ALA A 41 3.37 9.42 -14.01
N LYS A 42 4.68 9.14 -13.95
CA LYS A 42 5.74 9.91 -14.59
C LYS A 42 5.64 9.89 -16.13
N ASP A 43 5.45 8.71 -16.68
CA ASP A 43 5.42 8.50 -18.15
C ASP A 43 4.19 9.16 -18.80
N HIS A 44 3.15 9.47 -18.04
CA HIS A 44 1.95 10.17 -18.48
C HIS A 44 2.04 11.71 -18.42
N GLY A 45 3.23 12.29 -18.36
CA GLY A 45 3.45 13.72 -18.59
C GLY A 45 3.39 14.60 -17.34
N VAL A 46 3.68 14.06 -16.19
CA VAL A 46 3.84 14.84 -14.96
C VAL A 46 5.16 15.62 -15.01
N ASP A 47 5.11 16.92 -14.69
CA ASP A 47 6.28 17.81 -14.63
C ASP A 47 7.43 17.18 -13.82
N GLN A 48 8.67 17.30 -14.36
CA GLN A 48 9.88 16.73 -13.75
C GLN A 48 10.08 17.17 -12.28
N ALA A 49 9.58 18.33 -11.87
CA ALA A 49 9.65 18.79 -10.49
C ALA A 49 8.78 17.96 -9.54
N VAL A 50 7.59 17.52 -9.99
CA VAL A 50 6.67 16.63 -9.25
C VAL A 50 7.27 15.22 -9.14
N VAL A 51 7.93 14.79 -10.21
CA VAL A 51 8.63 13.49 -10.28
C VAL A 51 9.86 13.46 -9.37
N ALA A 52 10.66 14.52 -9.30
CA ALA A 52 11.79 14.60 -8.38
C ALA A 52 11.38 14.46 -6.90
N GLY A 53 10.15 14.88 -6.56
CA GLY A 53 9.51 14.60 -5.27
C GLY A 53 9.14 13.12 -5.09
N ALA A 54 8.76 12.41 -6.16
CA ALA A 54 8.40 10.99 -6.14
C ALA A 54 9.63 10.05 -6.20
N GLU A 55 10.68 10.43 -6.94
CA GLU A 55 11.96 9.71 -6.95
C GLU A 55 12.66 9.74 -5.58
N ARG A 56 12.44 10.78 -4.77
CA ARG A 56 12.85 10.79 -3.37
C ARG A 56 12.07 9.80 -2.50
N ARG A 57 10.96 9.24 -3.00
CA ARG A 57 10.23 8.11 -2.41
C ARG A 57 10.71 6.79 -3.00
N LYS A 58 12.02 6.56 -3.02
CA LYS A 58 12.56 5.21 -3.16
C LYS A 58 11.81 4.31 -2.18
N SER A 59 11.59 3.05 -2.57
CA SER A 59 11.02 2.04 -1.68
C SER A 59 11.55 2.24 -0.25
N PHE A 60 10.71 2.11 0.77
CA PHE A 60 11.15 2.21 2.17
C PHE A 60 12.46 1.45 2.41
N PHE A 61 12.56 0.23 1.90
CA PHE A 61 13.78 -0.59 1.99
C PHE A 61 14.98 0.02 1.28
N THR A 62 14.82 0.65 0.11
CA THR A 62 15.91 1.33 -0.59
C THR A 62 16.40 2.53 0.20
N ARG A 63 15.50 3.30 0.83
CA ARG A 63 15.87 4.44 1.70
C ARG A 63 16.59 3.98 2.96
N VAL A 64 16.13 2.91 3.59
CA VAL A 64 16.77 2.35 4.78
C VAL A 64 18.14 1.79 4.44
N ALA A 65 18.28 1.07 3.31
CA ALA A 65 19.56 0.54 2.85
C ALA A 65 20.56 1.66 2.51
N GLU A 66 20.11 2.75 1.87
CA GLU A 66 20.97 3.91 1.59
C GLU A 66 21.42 4.65 2.86
N LEU A 67 20.51 4.78 3.85
CA LEU A 67 20.84 5.36 5.16
C LEU A 67 21.86 4.50 5.92
N ALA A 68 21.67 3.18 5.91
CA ALA A 68 22.62 2.25 6.52
C ALA A 68 23.99 2.28 5.83
N ALA A 69 24.02 2.31 4.49
CA ALA A 69 25.26 2.35 3.70
C ALA A 69 26.07 3.66 3.89
N ARG A 70 25.40 4.76 4.26
CA ARG A 70 26.06 6.07 4.48
C ARG A 70 26.54 6.30 5.90
N GLY A 71 26.32 5.35 6.82
CA GLY A 71 26.66 5.53 8.24
C GLY A 71 25.93 6.72 8.91
N ALA A 72 24.91 7.26 8.25
CA ALA A 72 24.22 8.47 8.65
C ALA A 72 22.99 8.11 9.49
N VAL A 73 23.23 7.71 10.74
CA VAL A 73 22.15 7.43 11.71
C VAL A 73 21.47 8.71 12.19
N ASP A 74 22.03 9.89 11.92
CA ASP A 74 21.56 11.18 12.44
C ASP A 74 20.90 12.12 11.41
N VAL A 75 20.80 11.75 10.14
CA VAL A 75 20.08 12.58 9.16
C VAL A 75 18.60 12.22 9.17
N VAL A 76 17.88 12.87 10.06
CA VAL A 76 16.41 12.96 10.02
C VAL A 76 16.04 13.71 8.74
N PRO A 77 15.33 13.11 7.78
CA PRO A 77 14.75 13.89 6.70
C PRO A 77 13.80 14.92 7.33
N ASP A 78 14.08 16.21 7.08
CA ASP A 78 13.27 17.32 7.54
C ASP A 78 11.80 17.10 7.10
N PRO A 79 10.82 17.06 8.03
CA PRO A 79 9.41 16.96 7.68
C PRO A 79 8.92 18.09 6.78
N SER A 80 9.61 19.26 6.74
CA SER A 80 9.29 20.39 5.87
C SER A 80 9.60 20.14 4.39
N LEU A 81 10.35 19.08 4.05
CA LEU A 81 10.56 18.66 2.66
C LEU A 81 9.31 18.00 2.04
N TYR A 82 8.27 17.81 2.80
CA TYR A 82 6.92 17.52 2.30
C TYR A 82 6.20 18.82 1.94
N VAL A 83 6.72 19.54 0.95
CA VAL A 83 6.10 20.81 0.47
C VAL A 83 4.69 20.50 -0.06
N VAL A 84 3.72 21.19 0.55
CA VAL A 84 2.30 20.86 0.63
C VAL A 84 1.56 21.02 -0.71
N ASP A 85 2.03 21.80 -1.65
CA ASP A 85 1.22 22.26 -2.80
C ASP A 85 1.32 21.38 -4.07
N GLN A 86 2.44 20.71 -4.30
CA GLN A 86 2.63 19.77 -5.43
C GLN A 86 2.26 18.32 -5.07
N THR A 87 2.09 18.05 -3.79
CA THR A 87 1.83 16.70 -3.26
C THR A 87 0.43 16.22 -3.61
N ASP A 88 -0.57 17.08 -3.64
CA ASP A 88 -1.97 16.69 -3.85
C ASP A 88 -2.22 16.28 -5.31
N THR A 89 -1.59 16.95 -6.27
CA THR A 89 -1.62 16.54 -7.68
C THR A 89 -0.96 15.16 -7.88
N LEU A 90 0.22 14.92 -7.30
CA LEU A 90 0.89 13.63 -7.40
C LEU A 90 0.07 12.52 -6.73
N LEU A 91 -0.54 12.79 -5.59
CA LEU A 91 -1.34 11.81 -4.86
C LEU A 91 -2.62 11.45 -5.61
N SER A 92 -3.25 12.43 -6.28
CA SER A 92 -4.39 12.17 -7.16
C SER A 92 -3.98 11.33 -8.37
N LEU A 93 -2.84 11.61 -8.99
CA LEU A 93 -2.31 10.83 -10.11
C LEU A 93 -1.97 9.38 -9.72
N ILE A 94 -1.39 9.17 -8.53
CA ILE A 94 -1.14 7.81 -8.01
C ILE A 94 -2.46 7.07 -7.80
N ARG A 95 -3.47 7.72 -7.21
CA ARG A 95 -4.80 7.14 -7.05
C ARG A 95 -5.41 6.77 -8.40
N ASP A 96 -5.36 7.68 -9.37
CA ASP A 96 -5.95 7.48 -10.68
C ASP A 96 -5.20 6.36 -11.45
N ALA A 97 -3.87 6.30 -11.37
CA ALA A 97 -3.08 5.21 -11.93
C ALA A 97 -3.39 3.83 -11.29
N VAL A 98 -3.65 3.78 -9.99
CA VAL A 98 -4.12 2.57 -9.31
C VAL A 98 -5.49 2.15 -9.82
N ARG A 99 -6.42 3.08 -10.01
CA ARG A 99 -7.76 2.82 -10.55
C ARG A 99 -7.69 2.33 -11.99
N ASP A 100 -6.93 2.99 -12.84
CA ASP A 100 -6.73 2.61 -14.24
C ASP A 100 -6.12 1.20 -14.36
N ALA A 101 -5.18 0.84 -13.49
CA ALA A 101 -4.62 -0.50 -13.47
C ALA A 101 -5.68 -1.54 -13.04
N ALA A 102 -6.51 -1.23 -12.04
CA ALA A 102 -7.62 -2.08 -11.62
C ALA A 102 -8.68 -2.22 -12.72
N ASP A 103 -8.94 -1.17 -13.51
CA ASP A 103 -9.87 -1.19 -14.64
C ASP A 103 -9.41 -2.14 -15.77
N ARG A 104 -8.11 -2.17 -16.04
CA ARG A 104 -7.54 -3.14 -16.99
C ARG A 104 -7.70 -4.59 -16.50
N GLY A 105 -7.69 -4.80 -15.18
CA GLY A 105 -7.83 -6.12 -14.57
C GLY A 105 -6.59 -7.00 -14.66
N SER A 106 -6.70 -8.22 -14.17
CA SER A 106 -5.59 -9.19 -14.12
C SER A 106 -4.33 -8.63 -13.47
N VAL A 107 -4.49 -7.92 -12.35
CA VAL A 107 -3.39 -7.23 -11.66
C VAL A 107 -3.48 -7.39 -10.15
N VAL A 108 -2.31 -7.49 -9.51
CA VAL A 108 -2.12 -7.36 -8.07
C VAL A 108 -1.42 -6.04 -7.81
N LEU A 109 -2.08 -5.17 -7.07
CA LEU A 109 -1.64 -3.82 -6.71
C LEU A 109 -1.16 -3.82 -5.26
N VAL A 110 0.07 -3.43 -4.99
CA VAL A 110 0.63 -3.35 -3.63
C VAL A 110 1.09 -1.93 -3.34
N ALA A 111 0.29 -1.20 -2.56
CA ALA A 111 0.61 0.18 -2.18
C ALA A 111 -0.01 0.52 -0.82
N HIS A 112 0.44 1.62 -0.21
CA HIS A 112 -0.03 2.05 1.11
C HIS A 112 -1.55 2.29 1.19
N ALA A 113 -2.18 2.68 0.09
CA ALA A 113 -3.60 3.01 0.03
C ALA A 113 -4.36 2.36 -1.13
N ALA A 114 -3.85 1.23 -1.67
CA ALA A 114 -4.47 0.56 -2.83
C ALA A 114 -5.95 0.23 -2.60
N CYS A 115 -6.31 -0.25 -1.40
CA CYS A 115 -7.69 -0.59 -1.05
C CYS A 115 -8.61 0.64 -1.04
N TYR A 116 -8.12 1.80 -0.58
CA TYR A 116 -8.89 3.03 -0.56
C TYR A 116 -9.11 3.60 -1.96
N ALA A 117 -8.12 3.48 -2.83
CA ALA A 117 -8.28 3.86 -4.24
C ALA A 117 -9.34 3.02 -4.97
N CYS A 118 -9.58 1.80 -4.50
CA CYS A 118 -10.54 0.85 -5.07
C CYS A 118 -11.77 0.60 -4.17
N ALA A 119 -12.08 1.49 -3.23
CA ALA A 119 -13.13 1.26 -2.22
C ALA A 119 -14.54 1.07 -2.81
N ASP A 120 -14.82 1.68 -3.96
CA ASP A 120 -16.08 1.59 -4.70
C ASP A 120 -16.14 0.44 -5.74
N ARG A 121 -15.12 -0.44 -5.74
CA ARG A 121 -14.97 -1.49 -6.75
C ARG A 121 -15.31 -2.89 -6.21
N PRO A 122 -16.49 -3.43 -6.51
CA PRO A 122 -16.89 -4.77 -6.04
C PRO A 122 -16.14 -5.91 -6.75
N ASP A 123 -15.50 -5.64 -7.87
CA ASP A 123 -14.68 -6.56 -8.64
C ASP A 123 -13.18 -6.57 -8.23
N VAL A 124 -12.83 -5.82 -7.19
CA VAL A 124 -11.48 -5.78 -6.61
C VAL A 124 -11.50 -6.40 -5.22
N LEU A 125 -10.66 -7.40 -4.96
CA LEU A 125 -10.45 -7.95 -3.62
C LEU A 125 -9.53 -6.99 -2.84
N ARG A 126 -10.03 -6.44 -1.73
CA ARG A 126 -9.28 -5.49 -0.89
C ARG A 126 -8.68 -6.21 0.32
N VAL A 127 -7.36 -6.26 0.37
CA VAL A 127 -6.60 -6.99 1.41
C VAL A 127 -5.75 -6.01 2.22
N GLY A 128 -5.99 -5.93 3.51
CA GLY A 128 -5.11 -5.25 4.46
C GLY A 128 -4.01 -6.19 4.94
N VAL A 129 -2.75 -5.82 4.77
CA VAL A 129 -1.60 -6.62 5.26
C VAL A 129 -0.88 -5.85 6.36
N THR A 130 -0.84 -6.42 7.55
CA THR A 130 -0.29 -5.80 8.75
C THR A 130 0.56 -6.76 9.56
N ALA A 131 1.35 -6.22 10.48
CA ALA A 131 2.01 -6.96 11.56
C ALA A 131 2.35 -5.99 12.71
N PRO A 132 2.51 -6.48 13.95
CA PRO A 132 2.97 -5.67 15.06
C PRO A 132 4.32 -5.03 14.79
N LEU A 133 4.52 -3.81 15.32
CA LEU A 133 5.76 -3.06 15.10
C LEU A 133 7.04 -3.85 15.43
N PRO A 134 7.13 -4.62 16.54
CA PRO A 134 8.33 -5.41 16.83
C PRO A 134 8.66 -6.43 15.72
N ALA A 135 7.66 -7.17 15.22
CA ALA A 135 7.86 -8.14 14.15
C ALA A 135 8.31 -7.49 12.84
N ARG A 136 7.71 -6.32 12.49
CA ARG A 136 8.13 -5.52 11.33
C ARG A 136 9.54 -4.98 11.49
N ALA A 137 9.88 -4.47 12.69
CA ALA A 137 11.21 -3.93 12.98
C ALA A 137 12.31 -4.99 12.85
N SER A 138 12.09 -6.18 13.38
CA SER A 138 13.06 -7.29 13.26
C SER A 138 13.29 -7.70 11.80
N ARG A 139 12.22 -7.79 11.00
CA ARG A 139 12.34 -8.09 9.55
C ARG A 139 13.13 -7.02 8.80
N VAL A 140 12.83 -5.75 9.06
CA VAL A 140 13.53 -4.62 8.43
C VAL A 140 14.98 -4.59 8.88
N ALA A 141 15.26 -4.72 10.18
CA ALA A 141 16.62 -4.74 10.73
C ALA A 141 17.47 -5.85 10.07
N SER A 142 16.92 -7.06 9.96
CA SER A 142 17.59 -8.18 9.30
C SER A 142 17.85 -7.93 7.81
N ALA A 143 16.89 -7.30 7.10
CA ALA A 143 17.01 -7.07 5.66
C ALA A 143 18.03 -6.01 5.30
N VAL A 144 18.25 -5.00 6.16
CA VAL A 144 19.11 -3.84 5.86
C VAL A 144 20.37 -3.75 6.74
N GLY A 145 20.57 -4.68 7.67
CA GLY A 145 21.75 -4.72 8.53
C GLY A 145 21.78 -3.63 9.60
N THR A 146 20.61 -3.27 10.17
CA THR A 146 20.50 -2.28 11.25
C THR A 146 19.97 -2.90 12.55
N THR A 147 19.75 -2.11 13.59
CA THR A 147 19.17 -2.59 14.86
C THR A 147 17.63 -2.51 14.83
N ASP A 148 16.95 -3.40 15.60
CA ASP A 148 15.51 -3.38 15.77
C ASP A 148 15.00 -2.00 16.26
N LYS A 149 15.77 -1.33 17.12
CA LYS A 149 15.45 0.00 17.66
C LYS A 149 15.42 1.06 16.57
N GLU A 150 16.41 1.06 15.69
CA GLU A 150 16.50 2.00 14.55
C GLU A 150 15.43 1.70 13.51
N ALA A 151 15.23 0.43 13.17
CA ALA A 151 14.15 0.00 12.30
C ALA A 151 12.78 0.42 12.84
N ALA A 152 12.51 0.22 14.14
CA ALA A 152 11.26 0.64 14.78
C ALA A 152 11.06 2.16 14.73
N LYS A 153 12.12 2.96 14.88
CA LYS A 153 12.05 4.44 14.76
C LYS A 153 11.66 4.85 13.34
N LEU A 154 12.24 4.22 12.32
CA LEU A 154 11.91 4.48 10.92
C LEU A 154 10.47 4.08 10.59
N LEU A 155 10.04 2.90 11.05
CA LEU A 155 8.68 2.39 10.83
C LEU A 155 7.61 3.29 11.46
N ARG A 156 7.81 3.78 12.70
CA ARG A 156 6.88 4.73 13.33
C ARG A 156 6.71 6.02 12.51
N ARG A 157 7.78 6.52 11.89
CA ARG A 157 7.70 7.70 11.02
C ARG A 157 6.94 7.39 9.74
N SER A 158 7.21 6.23 9.14
CA SER A 158 6.47 5.77 7.96
C SER A 158 4.98 5.60 8.26
N ASP A 159 4.64 4.96 9.38
CA ASP A 159 3.24 4.78 9.83
C ASP A 159 2.54 6.14 10.02
N ALA A 160 3.21 7.11 10.64
CA ALA A 160 2.68 8.46 10.81
C ALA A 160 2.48 9.19 9.48
N GLY A 161 3.43 9.05 8.55
CA GLY A 161 3.32 9.57 7.19
C GLY A 161 2.15 8.96 6.42
N ARG A 162 1.98 7.64 6.53
CA ARG A 162 0.85 6.92 5.94
C ARG A 162 -0.49 7.37 6.53
N ALA A 163 -0.59 7.50 7.86
CA ALA A 163 -1.81 7.98 8.51
C ALA A 163 -2.18 9.41 8.05
N SER A 164 -1.19 10.31 7.96
CA SER A 164 -1.38 11.66 7.43
C SER A 164 -1.85 11.66 5.97
N TYR A 165 -1.30 10.77 5.15
CA TYR A 165 -1.70 10.58 3.76
C TYR A 165 -3.16 10.12 3.64
N LEU A 166 -3.53 9.06 4.37
CA LEU A 166 -4.90 8.53 4.37
C LEU A 166 -5.92 9.59 4.82
N LYS A 167 -5.59 10.35 5.87
CA LYS A 167 -6.45 11.42 6.35
C LYS A 167 -6.64 12.52 5.30
N ARG A 168 -5.57 12.95 4.63
CA ARG A 168 -5.61 14.06 3.67
C ARG A 168 -6.30 13.68 2.37
N VAL A 169 -6.00 12.51 1.81
CA VAL A 169 -6.45 12.11 0.48
C VAL A 169 -7.80 11.40 0.50
N TYR A 170 -8.06 10.61 1.54
CA TYR A 170 -9.25 9.77 1.65
C TYR A 170 -10.17 10.15 2.81
N GLY A 171 -9.82 11.15 3.63
CA GLY A 171 -10.60 11.54 4.80
C GLY A 171 -10.58 10.51 5.94
N VAL A 172 -9.68 9.53 5.90
CA VAL A 172 -9.60 8.42 6.86
C VAL A 172 -8.87 8.89 8.11
N GLY A 173 -9.59 9.03 9.22
CA GLY A 173 -9.03 9.43 10.53
C GLY A 173 -8.36 8.28 11.29
N GLY A 174 -8.62 7.04 10.90
CA GLY A 174 -8.05 5.81 11.44
C GLY A 174 -8.52 4.63 10.61
N GLU A 175 -7.66 3.67 10.38
CA GLU A 175 -8.00 2.47 9.61
C GLU A 175 -8.84 1.51 10.44
N SER A 176 -9.88 0.94 9.81
CA SER A 176 -10.73 -0.09 10.41
C SER A 176 -10.59 -1.40 9.63
N PRO A 177 -10.71 -2.56 10.29
CA PRO A 177 -10.83 -3.84 9.57
C PRO A 177 -11.97 -3.85 8.54
N THR A 178 -12.99 -3.03 8.71
CA THR A 178 -14.13 -2.89 7.79
C THR A 178 -13.82 -2.15 6.50
N ASP A 179 -12.63 -1.53 6.40
CA ASP A 179 -12.16 -0.88 5.17
C ASP A 179 -11.64 -1.91 4.14
N TYR A 180 -11.55 -3.17 4.55
CA TYR A 180 -10.99 -4.29 3.79
C TYR A 180 -11.98 -5.44 3.68
N ASP A 181 -11.83 -6.29 2.68
CA ASP A 181 -12.57 -7.55 2.58
C ASP A 181 -11.90 -8.63 3.43
N VAL A 182 -10.58 -8.54 3.64
CA VAL A 182 -9.80 -9.37 4.56
C VAL A 182 -8.59 -8.60 5.11
N VAL A 183 -8.27 -8.84 6.38
CA VAL A 183 -7.03 -8.33 7.00
C VAL A 183 -6.16 -9.52 7.40
N ILE A 184 -4.91 -9.50 6.97
CA ILE A 184 -3.92 -10.53 7.25
C ILE A 184 -2.84 -9.97 8.18
N ASN A 185 -2.75 -10.54 9.38
CA ASN A 185 -1.64 -10.28 10.29
C ASN A 185 -0.52 -11.29 10.01
N THR A 186 0.60 -10.79 9.51
CA THR A 186 1.75 -11.60 9.13
C THR A 186 2.74 -11.83 10.28
N GLU A 187 2.39 -11.53 11.53
CA GLU A 187 3.29 -11.80 12.66
C GLU A 187 3.70 -13.27 12.73
N ARG A 188 2.72 -14.16 12.52
CA ARG A 188 2.90 -15.63 12.63
C ARG A 188 2.61 -16.37 11.33
N LEU A 189 2.07 -15.68 10.33
CA LEU A 189 1.81 -16.26 9.02
C LEU A 189 3.01 -16.03 8.10
N ALA A 190 3.54 -17.10 7.55
CA ALA A 190 4.55 -17.03 6.50
C ALA A 190 3.94 -16.45 5.21
N PRO A 191 4.74 -15.82 4.34
CA PRO A 191 4.23 -15.18 3.12
C PRO A 191 3.47 -16.13 2.20
N ASP A 192 3.90 -17.37 2.06
CA ASP A 192 3.24 -18.42 1.27
C ASP A 192 1.87 -18.80 1.82
N ALA A 193 1.75 -18.95 3.14
CA ALA A 193 0.46 -19.21 3.80
C ALA A 193 -0.50 -18.01 3.61
N ALA A 194 -0.01 -16.78 3.74
CA ALA A 194 -0.81 -15.57 3.49
C ALA A 194 -1.25 -15.47 2.02
N ALA A 195 -0.37 -15.78 1.07
CA ALA A 195 -0.71 -15.86 -0.35
C ALA A 195 -1.77 -16.94 -0.62
N GLY A 196 -1.65 -18.11 0.01
CA GLY A 196 -2.62 -19.21 -0.08
C GLY A 196 -4.03 -18.79 0.36
N LEU A 197 -4.16 -17.99 1.42
CA LEU A 197 -5.45 -17.44 1.85
C LEU A 197 -6.07 -16.52 0.79
N ILE A 198 -5.30 -15.61 0.22
CA ILE A 198 -5.77 -14.72 -0.85
C ILE A 198 -6.22 -15.52 -2.08
N LEU A 199 -5.40 -16.49 -2.50
CA LEU A 199 -5.72 -17.36 -3.63
C LEU A 199 -7.00 -18.18 -3.38
N GLY A 200 -7.20 -18.66 -2.14
CA GLY A 200 -8.42 -19.32 -1.73
C GLY A 200 -9.66 -18.44 -1.90
N LEU A 201 -9.59 -17.17 -1.48
CA LEU A 201 -10.67 -16.21 -1.64
C LEU A 201 -10.98 -15.91 -3.11
N VAL A 202 -9.93 -15.74 -3.94
CA VAL A 202 -10.09 -15.49 -5.38
C VAL A 202 -10.77 -16.68 -6.07
N ARG A 203 -10.39 -17.91 -5.70
CA ARG A 203 -10.95 -19.16 -6.28
C ARG A 203 -12.36 -19.47 -5.77
N ALA A 204 -12.68 -19.10 -4.55
CA ALA A 204 -13.98 -19.37 -3.93
C ALA A 204 -15.16 -18.67 -4.65
N ARG A 205 -14.93 -17.69 -5.52
CA ARG A 205 -15.90 -16.83 -6.20
C ARG A 205 -16.95 -16.29 -5.22
N PRO A 206 -17.03 -15.02 -4.94
CA PRO A 206 -18.15 -14.52 -4.15
C PRO A 206 -19.45 -14.88 -4.87
N ALA A 207 -20.32 -15.64 -4.22
CA ALA A 207 -21.70 -15.69 -4.59
C ALA A 207 -22.22 -14.25 -4.57
N THR A 208 -22.80 -13.77 -5.66
CA THR A 208 -23.46 -12.47 -5.87
C THR A 208 -23.13 -11.36 -4.85
N PRO A 209 -22.58 -10.21 -5.25
CA PRO A 209 -22.29 -9.15 -4.30
C PRO A 209 -23.56 -8.83 -3.49
N PRO A 210 -23.43 -8.58 -2.17
CA PRO A 210 -24.56 -8.12 -1.40
C PRO A 210 -25.13 -6.85 -2.06
N PRO A 211 -26.44 -6.63 -2.05
CA PRO A 211 -27.05 -5.43 -2.60
C PRO A 211 -26.35 -4.22 -1.97
N ALA A 212 -26.01 -3.23 -2.79
CA ALA A 212 -25.37 -2.01 -2.33
C ALA A 212 -26.11 -1.50 -1.10
N ALA A 213 -25.41 -1.33 0.03
CA ALA A 213 -26.00 -0.76 1.23
C ALA A 213 -26.64 0.58 0.84
N ALA A 214 -27.95 0.69 1.07
CA ALA A 214 -28.68 1.92 0.77
C ALA A 214 -27.96 3.07 1.47
N SER A 215 -27.60 4.09 0.70
CA SER A 215 -26.99 5.32 1.22
C SER A 215 -27.80 5.80 2.44
N PRO A 216 -27.16 6.23 3.53
CA PRO A 216 -27.88 6.75 4.68
C PRO A 216 -28.79 7.87 4.22
N ARG A 217 -30.10 7.74 4.45
CA ARG A 217 -31.07 8.80 4.19
C ARG A 217 -30.64 10.00 5.03
N THR A 218 -30.32 11.08 4.37
CA THR A 218 -30.13 12.38 5.02
C THR A 218 -31.42 12.68 5.79
N PRO A 219 -31.39 12.92 7.11
CA PRO A 219 -32.59 13.35 7.80
C PRO A 219 -32.97 14.71 7.21
N GLY A 220 -34.13 14.75 6.56
CA GLY A 220 -34.73 15.97 6.04
C GLY A 220 -34.98 16.94 7.20
N GLY A 221 -34.75 18.21 6.88
CA GLY A 221 -34.80 19.37 7.75
C GLY A 221 -36.11 19.64 8.48
#